data_31d76ba9142f8760a1d41c94e1f8b0e9
#
_entry.id   31d76ba9142f8760a1d41c94e1f8b0e9
#
_cell.length_a   1.000
_cell.length_b   1.000
_cell.length_c   1.000
_cell.angle_alpha   90.00
_cell.angle_beta   90.00
_cell.angle_gamma   90.00
#
_symmetry.space_group_name_H-M   'P 1'
#
loop_
_entity.id
_entity.type
_entity.pdbx_description
1 polymer ?
#
loop_
_entity_poly.entity_id
_entity_poly.type
_entity_poly.pdbx_seq_one_letter_code
_entity_poly.pdbx_strand_id
1 'polypeptide(L)'
;MKKIFLLVMLALSICYTAFASEQQVINSFETLIQPKIAEVEATYPPYSLDRYVIVKDGKNYHKEMVIFTSEYDIKETKSILNPYIGILKLNRTEMAFKSHKTVAEAKTEMQPDFINDSVINISIVYKYTEGSWLFDNAYHYITRRPLEISEEMAYDYVKCPDEYKEPNNHEPIIKK
;
A
#
# COMPACT_ATOMS: atom_id res chain seq x y z
N MET A 1 -10.17 -42.92 39.18
CA MET A 1 -10.46 -41.49 39.18
C MET A 1 -9.24 -40.62 38.85
N LYS A 2 -8.04 -40.80 39.47
CA LYS A 2 -6.85 -39.98 39.17
C LYS A 2 -6.37 -40.03 37.70
N LYS A 3 -6.49 -41.16 37.00
CA LYS A 3 -6.07 -41.31 35.59
C LYS A 3 -6.98 -40.58 34.60
N ILE A 4 -8.30 -40.51 34.90
CA ILE A 4 -9.28 -39.79 34.05
C ILE A 4 -9.08 -38.27 34.19
N PHE A 5 -8.78 -37.79 35.41
CA PHE A 5 -8.51 -36.37 35.65
C PHE A 5 -7.26 -35.89 34.93
N LEU A 6 -6.22 -36.72 34.88
CA LEU A 6 -4.98 -36.40 34.15
C LEU A 6 -5.19 -36.32 32.65
N LEU A 7 -6.03 -37.18 32.08
CA LEU A 7 -6.35 -37.21 30.65
C LEU A 7 -7.19 -36.00 30.23
N VAL A 8 -8.14 -35.56 31.08
CA VAL A 8 -8.95 -34.36 30.85
C VAL A 8 -8.10 -33.09 30.95
N MET A 9 -7.19 -33.03 31.92
CA MET A 9 -6.26 -31.91 32.04
C MET A 9 -5.27 -31.84 30.86
N LEU A 10 -4.82 -33.00 30.35
CA LEU A 10 -3.95 -33.05 29.16
C LEU A 10 -4.71 -32.64 27.90
N ALA A 11 -5.98 -33.07 27.75
CA ALA A 11 -6.83 -32.67 26.64
C ALA A 11 -7.17 -31.16 26.68
N LEU A 12 -7.42 -30.60 27.86
CA LEU A 12 -7.64 -29.16 28.03
C LEU A 12 -6.37 -28.34 27.75
N SER A 13 -5.18 -28.81 28.13
CA SER A 13 -3.93 -28.11 27.83
C SER A 13 -3.57 -28.13 26.33
N ILE A 14 -3.96 -29.18 25.61
CA ILE A 14 -3.77 -29.26 24.14
C ILE A 14 -4.76 -28.34 23.41
N CYS A 15 -5.97 -28.15 23.91
CA CYS A 15 -6.92 -27.20 23.34
C CYS A 15 -6.52 -25.72 23.57
N TYR A 16 -5.78 -25.42 24.62
CA TYR A 16 -5.36 -24.04 24.91
C TYR A 16 -4.20 -23.55 24.04
N THR A 17 -3.48 -24.42 23.35
CA THR A 17 -2.35 -24.04 22.49
C THR A 17 -2.71 -23.80 21.03
N ALA A 18 -3.98 -23.96 20.64
CA ALA A 18 -4.39 -23.97 19.23
C ALA A 18 -4.87 -22.62 18.68
N PHE A 19 -5.10 -21.62 19.52
CA PHE A 19 -5.49 -20.28 19.05
C PHE A 19 -4.35 -19.30 19.33
N ALA A 20 -3.71 -18.84 18.27
CA ALA A 20 -2.84 -17.67 18.38
C ALA A 20 -3.66 -16.54 19.00
N SER A 21 -3.10 -15.82 19.98
CA SER A 21 -3.76 -14.63 20.48
C SER A 21 -3.97 -13.64 19.33
N GLU A 22 -5.02 -12.85 19.37
CA GLU A 22 -5.28 -11.80 18.37
C GLU A 22 -4.04 -10.97 18.11
N GLN A 23 -3.28 -10.61 19.15
CA GLN A 23 -2.04 -9.87 19.02
C GLN A 23 -0.96 -10.64 18.24
N GLN A 24 -0.87 -11.96 18.39
CA GLN A 24 0.07 -12.76 17.59
C GLN A 24 -0.33 -12.78 16.11
N VAL A 25 -1.62 -12.82 15.82
CA VAL A 25 -2.14 -12.75 14.45
C VAL A 25 -1.79 -11.39 13.83
N ILE A 26 -2.03 -10.29 14.55
CA ILE A 26 -1.69 -8.93 14.10
C ILE A 26 -0.18 -8.82 13.83
N ASN A 27 0.66 -9.19 14.79
CA ASN A 27 2.11 -9.11 14.67
C ASN A 27 2.65 -9.95 13.49
N SER A 28 2.04 -11.12 13.25
CA SER A 28 2.43 -11.98 12.12
C SER A 28 2.03 -11.37 10.77
N PHE A 29 0.92 -10.65 10.71
CA PHE A 29 0.51 -9.91 9.50
C PHE A 29 1.45 -8.75 9.22
N GLU A 30 1.75 -7.95 10.23
CA GLU A 30 2.73 -6.87 10.12
C GLU A 30 4.09 -7.38 9.64
N THR A 31 4.56 -8.49 10.20
CA THR A 31 5.82 -9.14 9.77
C THR A 31 5.79 -9.53 8.29
N LEU A 32 4.65 -9.95 7.77
CA LEU A 32 4.48 -10.28 6.36
C LEU A 32 4.51 -9.04 5.46
N ILE A 33 3.76 -7.98 5.82
CA ILE A 33 3.53 -6.85 4.92
C ILE A 33 4.61 -5.76 4.99
N GLN A 34 5.22 -5.52 6.17
CA GLN A 34 6.19 -4.44 6.36
C GLN A 34 7.39 -4.50 5.41
N PRO A 35 8.05 -5.66 5.16
CA PRO A 35 9.14 -5.73 4.20
C PRO A 35 8.71 -5.35 2.77
N LYS A 36 7.49 -5.72 2.37
CA LYS A 36 6.94 -5.42 1.05
C LYS A 36 6.59 -3.94 0.90
N ILE A 37 6.02 -3.33 1.94
CA ILE A 37 5.78 -1.89 1.99
C ILE A 37 7.11 -1.13 1.91
N ALA A 38 8.11 -1.53 2.70
CA ALA A 38 9.44 -0.92 2.69
C ALA A 38 10.14 -1.03 1.32
N GLU A 39 9.95 -2.14 0.59
CA GLU A 39 10.44 -2.28 -0.79
C GLU A 39 9.82 -1.23 -1.72
N VAL A 40 8.50 -1.02 -1.64
CA VAL A 40 7.82 0.03 -2.41
C VAL A 40 8.32 1.40 -2.00
N GLU A 41 8.35 1.70 -0.71
CA GLU A 41 8.83 2.98 -0.17
C GLU A 41 10.27 3.29 -0.62
N ALA A 42 11.13 2.28 -0.69
CA ALA A 42 12.50 2.44 -1.17
C ALA A 42 12.59 2.87 -2.65
N THR A 43 11.53 2.69 -3.45
CA THR A 43 11.48 3.23 -4.82
C THR A 43 11.25 4.74 -4.85
N TYR A 44 10.78 5.30 -3.74
CA TYR A 44 10.55 6.73 -3.59
C TYR A 44 11.82 7.41 -3.07
N PRO A 45 12.23 8.57 -3.62
CA PRO A 45 13.37 9.32 -3.10
C PRO A 45 13.19 9.70 -1.62
N PRO A 46 14.26 9.86 -0.84
CA PRO A 46 14.19 10.00 0.63
C PRO A 46 13.51 11.28 1.15
N TYR A 47 13.20 12.25 0.28
CA TYR A 47 12.58 13.52 0.68
C TYR A 47 11.24 13.71 -0.01
N SER A 48 10.15 13.48 0.70
CA SER A 48 8.80 13.43 0.13
C SER A 48 8.26 14.78 -0.39
N LEU A 49 8.70 15.92 0.15
CA LEU A 49 8.22 17.23 -0.25
C LEU A 49 8.94 17.81 -1.46
N ASP A 50 10.12 17.29 -1.81
CA ASP A 50 10.92 17.75 -2.96
C ASP A 50 10.77 16.84 -4.19
N ARG A 51 9.86 15.88 -4.13
CA ARG A 51 9.59 14.95 -5.24
C ARG A 51 8.58 15.54 -6.18
N TYR A 52 9.04 16.34 -7.07
CA TYR A 52 8.20 16.87 -8.12
C TYR A 52 8.93 16.89 -9.44
N VAL A 53 8.15 16.84 -10.50
CA VAL A 53 8.62 17.14 -11.85
C VAL A 53 7.96 18.44 -12.30
N ILE A 54 8.66 19.20 -13.15
CA ILE A 54 8.08 20.34 -13.82
C ILE A 54 7.70 19.91 -15.22
N VAL A 55 6.41 19.95 -15.50
CA VAL A 55 5.84 19.60 -16.80
C VAL A 55 5.59 20.88 -17.59
N LYS A 56 5.95 20.85 -18.87
CA LYS A 56 5.63 21.93 -19.81
C LYS A 56 4.39 21.55 -20.62
N ASP A 57 3.34 22.31 -20.45
CA ASP A 57 2.11 22.19 -21.24
C ASP A 57 1.93 23.46 -22.10
N GLY A 58 2.20 23.32 -23.40
CA GLY A 58 2.18 24.44 -24.35
C GLY A 58 3.16 25.57 -23.96
N LYS A 59 2.63 26.70 -23.47
CA LYS A 59 3.42 27.86 -23.01
C LYS A 59 3.51 27.96 -21.49
N ASN A 60 2.86 27.04 -20.76
CA ASN A 60 2.80 27.06 -19.31
C ASN A 60 3.62 25.92 -18.71
N TYR A 61 3.89 26.03 -17.41
CA TYR A 61 4.59 25.05 -16.60
C TYR A 61 3.76 24.76 -15.36
N HIS A 62 3.67 23.50 -14.97
CA HIS A 62 3.09 23.11 -13.69
C HIS A 62 3.97 22.09 -12.98
N LYS A 63 3.80 22.01 -11.67
CA LYS A 63 4.45 21.02 -10.81
C LYS A 63 3.56 19.78 -10.70
N GLU A 64 4.15 18.60 -10.79
CA GLU A 64 3.51 17.33 -10.45
C GLU A 64 4.27 16.65 -9.33
N MET A 65 3.56 16.02 -8.41
CA MET A 65 4.11 15.26 -7.28
C MET A 65 3.49 13.89 -7.24
N VAL A 66 4.21 12.94 -6.64
CA VAL A 66 3.70 11.60 -6.35
C VAL A 66 3.79 11.31 -4.86
N ILE A 67 2.72 10.75 -4.31
CA ILE A 67 2.62 10.39 -2.89
C ILE A 67 2.21 8.93 -2.79
N PHE A 68 2.89 8.18 -1.94
CA PHE A 68 2.52 6.81 -1.58
C PHE A 68 1.99 6.78 -0.16
N THR A 69 0.92 6.01 0.05
CA THR A 69 0.38 5.70 1.38
C THR A 69 -0.01 4.24 1.47
N SER A 70 0.13 3.66 2.65
CA SER A 70 -0.32 2.31 2.95
C SER A 70 -1.14 2.30 4.23
N GLU A 71 -2.17 1.46 4.27
CA GLU A 71 -2.95 1.14 5.46
C GLU A 71 -3.33 -0.33 5.45
N TYR A 72 -3.55 -0.93 6.61
CA TYR A 72 -4.06 -2.29 6.68
C TYR A 72 -5.16 -2.43 7.72
N ASP A 73 -5.95 -3.48 7.55
CA ASP A 73 -7.03 -3.87 8.45
C ASP A 73 -7.04 -5.40 8.60
N ILE A 74 -7.34 -5.89 9.79
CA ILE A 74 -7.48 -7.32 10.08
C ILE A 74 -8.88 -7.55 10.63
N LYS A 75 -9.60 -8.47 10.00
CA LYS A 75 -10.97 -8.81 10.36
C LYS A 75 -11.07 -10.26 10.80
N GLU A 76 -11.65 -10.47 11.97
CA GLU A 76 -12.08 -11.80 12.37
C GLU A 76 -13.26 -12.25 11.51
N THR A 77 -13.24 -13.53 11.14
CA THR A 77 -14.32 -14.16 10.35
C THR A 77 -15.02 -15.24 11.19
N LYS A 78 -16.15 -15.72 10.70
CA LYS A 78 -16.84 -16.88 11.27
C LYS A 78 -16.31 -18.22 10.73
N SER A 79 -15.32 -18.21 9.85
CA SER A 79 -14.75 -19.40 9.24
C SER A 79 -13.75 -20.05 10.19
N ILE A 80 -13.92 -21.35 10.42
CA ILE A 80 -12.96 -22.16 11.19
C ILE A 80 -11.63 -22.31 10.42
N LEU A 81 -11.71 -22.39 9.08
CA LEU A 81 -10.53 -22.60 8.22
C LEU A 81 -9.72 -21.32 8.04
N ASN A 82 -10.40 -20.18 7.98
CA ASN A 82 -9.78 -18.87 7.78
C ASN A 82 -10.32 -17.90 8.84
N PRO A 83 -9.87 -18.00 10.09
CA PRO A 83 -10.45 -17.21 11.19
C PRO A 83 -10.20 -15.71 11.04
N TYR A 84 -9.18 -15.30 10.27
CA TYR A 84 -8.88 -13.90 10.00
C TYR A 84 -8.65 -13.64 8.52
N ILE A 85 -8.99 -12.42 8.11
CA ILE A 85 -8.66 -11.83 6.81
C ILE A 85 -7.90 -10.54 7.05
N GLY A 86 -6.73 -10.42 6.44
CA GLY A 86 -5.92 -9.20 6.40
C GLY A 86 -6.12 -8.50 5.07
N ILE A 87 -6.33 -7.19 5.09
CA ILE A 87 -6.50 -6.35 3.91
C ILE A 87 -5.42 -5.28 3.97
N LEU A 88 -4.48 -5.30 3.02
CA LEU A 88 -3.50 -4.25 2.83
C LEU A 88 -3.97 -3.36 1.69
N LYS A 89 -4.09 -2.06 1.95
CA LYS A 89 -4.40 -1.06 0.93
C LYS A 89 -3.16 -0.24 0.63
N LEU A 90 -2.86 -0.11 -0.64
CA LEU A 90 -1.74 0.66 -1.17
C LEU A 90 -2.30 1.72 -2.12
N ASN A 91 -1.90 2.97 -1.91
CA ASN A 91 -2.36 4.07 -2.73
C ASN A 91 -1.15 4.85 -3.26
N ARG A 92 -1.17 5.14 -4.56
CA ARG A 92 -0.27 6.10 -5.19
C ARG A 92 -1.10 7.23 -5.77
N THR A 93 -0.86 8.44 -5.34
CA THR A 93 -1.53 9.64 -5.83
C THR A 93 -0.53 10.50 -6.60
N GLU A 94 -0.85 10.81 -7.83
CA GLU A 94 -0.14 11.80 -8.64
C GLU A 94 -0.94 13.08 -8.62
N MET A 95 -0.34 14.16 -8.11
CA MET A 95 -0.99 15.46 -7.92
C MET A 95 -0.39 16.48 -8.87
N ALA A 96 -1.22 17.10 -9.70
CA ALA A 96 -0.82 18.26 -10.48
C ALA A 96 -1.13 19.55 -9.71
N PHE A 97 -0.30 20.57 -9.94
CA PHE A 97 -0.45 21.89 -9.34
C PHE A 97 -0.84 22.92 -10.42
N LYS A 98 -1.34 24.06 -10.00
CA LYS A 98 -1.73 25.12 -10.93
C LYS A 98 -0.63 25.50 -11.88
N SER A 99 -0.98 25.74 -13.13
CA SER A 99 -0.07 26.11 -14.20
C SER A 99 0.34 27.58 -14.12
N HIS A 100 1.61 27.85 -14.42
CA HIS A 100 2.25 29.16 -14.41
C HIS A 100 2.99 29.42 -15.72
N LYS A 101 3.33 30.69 -15.98
CA LYS A 101 4.07 31.08 -17.19
C LYS A 101 5.56 30.79 -17.11
N THR A 102 6.08 30.62 -15.90
CA THR A 102 7.51 30.39 -15.67
C THR A 102 7.75 29.15 -14.80
N VAL A 103 8.90 28.52 -15.00
CA VAL A 103 9.36 27.40 -14.16
C VAL A 103 9.52 27.84 -12.70
N ALA A 104 9.99 29.05 -12.44
CA ALA A 104 10.20 29.56 -11.09
C ALA A 104 8.88 29.65 -10.31
N GLU A 105 7.83 30.18 -10.92
CA GLU A 105 6.48 30.24 -10.31
C GLU A 105 5.91 28.83 -10.09
N ALA A 106 6.04 27.93 -11.08
CA ALA A 106 5.56 26.55 -10.94
C ALA A 106 6.26 25.81 -9.78
N LYS A 107 7.55 26.01 -9.57
CA LYS A 107 8.31 25.41 -8.45
C LYS A 107 7.78 25.82 -7.07
N THR A 108 7.33 27.06 -6.93
CA THR A 108 6.85 27.61 -5.65
C THR A 108 5.35 27.40 -5.42
N GLU A 109 4.63 26.87 -6.42
CA GLU A 109 3.19 26.63 -6.29
C GLU A 109 2.90 25.55 -5.25
N MET A 110 1.94 25.85 -4.35
CA MET A 110 1.54 24.98 -3.24
C MET A 110 0.05 24.60 -3.31
N GLN A 111 -0.71 25.11 -4.28
CA GLN A 111 -2.12 24.80 -4.43
C GLN A 111 -2.31 23.69 -5.47
N PRO A 112 -2.70 22.48 -5.06
CA PRO A 112 -2.97 21.40 -5.99
C PRO A 112 -4.15 21.75 -6.91
N ASP A 113 -4.08 21.26 -8.14
CA ASP A 113 -5.17 21.30 -9.09
C ASP A 113 -5.93 19.96 -9.05
N PHE A 114 -6.93 19.85 -8.18
CA PHE A 114 -7.70 18.63 -7.97
C PHE A 114 -8.43 18.08 -9.21
N ILE A 115 -8.45 18.81 -10.33
CA ILE A 115 -9.04 18.34 -11.58
C ILE A 115 -8.12 17.31 -12.26
N ASN A 116 -6.82 17.40 -12.02
CA ASN A 116 -5.79 16.61 -12.69
C ASN A 116 -5.16 15.54 -11.80
N ASP A 117 -5.71 15.28 -10.61
CA ASP A 117 -5.18 14.24 -9.73
C ASP A 117 -5.52 12.85 -10.28
N SER A 118 -4.53 11.98 -10.31
CA SER A 118 -4.73 10.56 -10.58
C SER A 118 -4.40 9.72 -9.36
N VAL A 119 -5.26 8.74 -9.06
CA VAL A 119 -5.10 7.88 -7.89
C VAL A 119 -5.11 6.42 -8.31
N ILE A 120 -4.06 5.71 -7.97
CA ILE A 120 -3.98 4.25 -8.07
C ILE A 120 -4.32 3.68 -6.71
N ASN A 121 -5.43 2.93 -6.63
CA ASN A 121 -5.88 2.27 -5.42
C ASN A 121 -5.77 0.76 -5.59
N ILE A 122 -5.00 0.13 -4.73
CA ILE A 122 -4.80 -1.33 -4.70
C ILE A 122 -5.28 -1.87 -3.36
N SER A 123 -5.99 -2.98 -3.37
CA SER A 123 -6.29 -3.77 -2.17
C SER A 123 -5.77 -5.18 -2.34
N ILE A 124 -4.96 -5.65 -1.41
CA ILE A 124 -4.41 -7.02 -1.37
C ILE A 124 -5.05 -7.74 -0.19
N VAL A 125 -5.62 -8.90 -0.43
CA VAL A 125 -6.32 -9.70 0.57
C VAL A 125 -5.50 -10.94 0.89
N TYR A 126 -5.33 -11.19 2.19
CA TYR A 126 -4.68 -12.39 2.74
C TYR A 126 -5.65 -13.12 3.66
N LYS A 127 -5.56 -14.44 3.67
CA LYS A 127 -6.28 -15.32 4.60
C LYS A 127 -5.33 -15.92 5.60
N TYR A 128 -5.72 -15.92 6.88
CA TYR A 128 -4.97 -16.63 7.92
C TYR A 128 -5.46 -18.06 8.00
N THR A 129 -4.57 -19.01 7.69
CA THR A 129 -4.88 -20.45 7.62
C THR A 129 -3.73 -21.22 8.27
N GLU A 130 -4.04 -22.14 9.19
CA GLU A 130 -3.05 -23.02 9.82
C GLU A 130 -1.83 -22.29 10.41
N GLY A 131 -2.06 -21.12 11.02
CA GLY A 131 -1.01 -20.35 11.66
C GLY A 131 -0.19 -19.45 10.72
N SER A 132 -0.59 -19.33 9.45
CA SER A 132 0.13 -18.57 8.43
C SER A 132 -0.81 -17.70 7.60
N TRP A 133 -0.28 -16.57 7.12
CA TRP A 133 -0.97 -15.72 6.14
C TRP A 133 -0.66 -16.18 4.72
N LEU A 134 -1.69 -16.39 3.94
CA LEU A 134 -1.61 -16.76 2.52
C LEU A 134 -2.28 -15.69 1.67
N PHE A 135 -1.64 -15.32 0.57
CA PHE A 135 -2.24 -14.46 -0.44
C PHE A 135 -3.54 -15.10 -0.96
N ASP A 136 -4.61 -14.32 -1.06
CA ASP A 136 -5.88 -14.74 -1.61
C ASP A 136 -6.14 -14.09 -2.97
N ASN A 137 -6.19 -12.77 -2.99
CA ASN A 137 -6.39 -11.99 -4.22
C ASN A 137 -5.91 -10.55 -4.05
N ALA A 138 -5.80 -9.83 -5.17
CA ALA A 138 -5.56 -8.40 -5.17
C ALA A 138 -6.42 -7.72 -6.24
N TYR A 139 -6.81 -6.47 -5.96
CA TYR A 139 -7.67 -5.68 -6.82
C TYR A 139 -7.09 -4.30 -7.06
N HIS A 140 -7.02 -3.92 -8.33
CA HIS A 140 -6.77 -2.54 -8.76
C HIS A 140 -8.12 -1.87 -9.07
N TYR A 141 -8.41 -0.79 -8.38
CA TYR A 141 -9.64 -0.02 -8.58
C TYR A 141 -9.43 1.06 -9.64
N ILE A 142 -9.69 0.70 -10.89
CA ILE A 142 -9.75 1.63 -12.02
C ILE A 142 -11.21 2.03 -12.18
N THR A 143 -11.60 3.21 -11.75
CA THR A 143 -13.00 3.65 -11.76
C THR A 143 -13.89 2.86 -10.77
N ARG A 144 -15.06 2.40 -11.19
CA ARG A 144 -16.05 1.71 -10.33
C ARG A 144 -15.92 0.17 -10.31
N ARG A 145 -15.05 -0.40 -11.15
CA ARG A 145 -14.89 -1.86 -11.24
C ARG A 145 -13.50 -2.26 -10.82
N PRO A 146 -13.38 -3.16 -9.83
CA PRO A 146 -12.10 -3.73 -9.48
C PRO A 146 -11.62 -4.65 -10.61
N LEU A 147 -10.35 -4.52 -10.95
CA LEU A 147 -9.62 -5.46 -11.80
C LEU A 147 -8.80 -6.37 -10.88
N GLU A 148 -9.02 -7.67 -10.97
CA GLU A 148 -8.21 -8.65 -10.25
C GLU A 148 -6.81 -8.73 -10.87
N ILE A 149 -5.80 -8.68 -10.02
CA ILE A 149 -4.38 -8.68 -10.40
C ILE A 149 -3.59 -9.65 -9.52
N SER A 150 -2.37 -9.99 -9.91
CA SER A 150 -1.46 -10.77 -9.06
C SER A 150 -0.92 -9.94 -7.91
N GLU A 151 -0.42 -10.62 -6.86
CA GLU A 151 0.24 -9.95 -5.73
C GLU A 151 1.43 -9.11 -6.20
N GLU A 152 2.28 -9.64 -7.10
CA GLU A 152 3.43 -8.95 -7.66
C GLU A 152 3.01 -7.66 -8.40
N MET A 153 2.02 -7.75 -9.29
CA MET A 153 1.50 -6.58 -10.00
C MET A 153 0.95 -5.52 -9.05
N ALA A 154 0.33 -5.93 -7.93
CA ALA A 154 -0.21 -5.00 -6.96
C ALA A 154 0.87 -4.08 -6.37
N TYR A 155 2.04 -4.64 -6.04
CA TYR A 155 3.18 -3.85 -5.55
C TYR A 155 3.83 -3.03 -6.67
N ASP A 156 3.94 -3.58 -7.89
CA ASP A 156 4.55 -2.87 -9.02
C ASP A 156 3.75 -1.63 -9.44
N TYR A 157 2.43 -1.68 -9.39
CA TYR A 157 1.59 -0.53 -9.74
C TYR A 157 1.78 0.69 -8.83
N VAL A 158 2.15 0.47 -7.57
CA VAL A 158 2.34 1.56 -6.60
C VAL A 158 3.79 2.01 -6.44
N LYS A 159 4.76 1.37 -7.11
CA LYS A 159 6.14 1.84 -7.13
C LYS A 159 6.24 3.25 -7.72
N CYS A 160 7.21 3.99 -7.25
CA CYS A 160 7.46 5.35 -7.77
C CYS A 160 7.79 5.28 -9.27
N PRO A 161 7.08 6.02 -10.13
CA PRO A 161 7.43 6.12 -11.53
C PRO A 161 8.83 6.70 -11.73
N ASP A 162 9.55 6.24 -12.77
CA ASP A 162 10.96 6.63 -13.00
C ASP A 162 11.14 8.14 -13.12
N GLU A 163 10.17 8.82 -13.68
CA GLU A 163 10.18 10.28 -13.85
C GLU A 163 10.23 11.07 -12.54
N TYR A 164 9.85 10.44 -11.41
CA TYR A 164 9.90 11.07 -10.07
C TYR A 164 11.08 10.59 -9.21
N LYS A 165 11.88 9.62 -9.69
CA LYS A 165 12.98 9.05 -8.90
C LYS A 165 14.16 10.01 -8.75
N GLU A 166 14.40 10.84 -9.75
CA GLU A 166 15.45 11.85 -9.69
C GLU A 166 14.82 13.22 -9.46
N PRO A 167 15.16 13.92 -8.35
CA PRO A 167 14.71 15.29 -8.16
C PRO A 167 15.31 16.16 -9.26
N ASN A 168 14.45 16.73 -10.10
CA ASN A 168 14.87 17.65 -11.15
C ASN A 168 15.38 18.96 -10.54
N ASN A 169 16.64 19.02 -10.24
CA ASN A 169 17.26 20.25 -9.75
C ASN A 169 17.40 21.32 -10.82
N HIS A 170 17.29 21.03 -12.12
CA HIS A 170 17.75 22.00 -13.11
C HIS A 170 16.95 22.14 -14.41
N GLU A 171 16.21 21.13 -14.90
CA GLU A 171 15.51 21.29 -16.17
C GLU A 171 14.09 20.71 -16.16
N PRO A 172 13.11 21.37 -16.83
CA PRO A 172 11.76 20.84 -16.93
C PRO A 172 11.75 19.56 -17.78
N ILE A 173 11.24 18.47 -17.26
CA ILE A 173 10.91 17.32 -18.08
C ILE A 173 9.73 17.72 -18.96
N ILE A 174 9.95 17.71 -20.27
CA ILE A 174 8.90 17.97 -21.24
C ILE A 174 8.15 16.65 -21.46
N LYS A 175 7.06 16.46 -20.75
CA LYS A 175 6.06 15.45 -21.14
C LYS A 175 5.34 16.01 -22.38
N LYS A 176 5.36 15.27 -23.49
CA LYS A 176 4.57 15.54 -24.69
C LYS A 176 3.18 14.96 -24.55
#